data_bd28906e17abf89ad2d79bcb6fa01fea
#
_entry.id   bd28906e17abf89ad2d79bcb6fa01fea
#
_cell.length_a   1.000
_cell.length_b   1.000
_cell.length_c   1.000
_cell.angle_alpha   90.00
_cell.angle_beta   90.00
_cell.angle_gamma   90.00
#
_symmetry.space_group_name_H-M   'P 1'
#
loop_
_entity.id
_entity.type
_entity.pdbx_description
1 polymer ?
#
loop_
_entity_poly.entity_id
_entity_poly.type
_entity_poly.pdbx_seq_one_letter_code
_entity_poly.pdbx_strand_id
1 'polypeptide(L)'
;MTRPYFWAHARQLITPTRLLAMALLVFALWSTQSEMDQTVRSSGQVIAVARNQIIQAADGGVLTQLLVSEGQAVQAGQVVAKLESTRSEAGFQEIQAKLTALQAARMRARAESSGELLTFDEKFDARGQFKLAQEQIYKQKKQGLNEDLALLNSSLLLSEEELRISQSLFKSGDLSQIELMKSQRQLHESQGRILTLKNKYLQDAKLELVRLEEEISSNQFKLNERQSLLNHSVLTTPVAGIVKVIRINTVGGVLRAGDELMQISPTESGQVIEAKINPSDIGELKVGLPVSIKLDAFDFSVYGMLNGNLSHISSDTLTESGANGSLQTYYRIQVELAPMPVSDRIKPTDLKPGMTASLDIRTRSRSVWQYLSKPIQKAFSGALHER
;
A
#
# COMPACT_ATOMS: atom_id res chain seq x y z
N MET A 1 -4.37 63.61 -81.58
CA MET A 1 -4.31 62.18 -82.01
C MET A 1 -2.98 61.61 -81.55
N THR A 2 -2.92 61.01 -80.32
CA THR A 2 -1.76 60.29 -79.82
C THR A 2 -2.27 59.10 -79.04
N ARG A 3 -2.17 57.88 -79.61
CA ARG A 3 -2.48 56.62 -79.00
C ARG A 3 -1.29 56.16 -78.12
N PRO A 4 -1.54 55.52 -76.96
CA PRO A 4 -0.49 55.23 -76.02
C PRO A 4 0.27 53.92 -76.36
N TYR A 5 1.56 54.06 -76.53
CA TYR A 5 2.57 52.97 -76.73
C TYR A 5 2.84 52.14 -75.46
N PHE A 6 1.98 52.18 -74.48
CA PHE A 6 2.26 51.59 -73.19
C PHE A 6 2.00 50.06 -73.09
N TRP A 7 1.18 49.51 -73.99
CA TRP A 7 0.79 48.08 -73.91
C TRP A 7 1.68 47.10 -74.71
N ALA A 8 2.57 47.56 -75.54
CA ALA A 8 3.41 46.74 -76.41
C ALA A 8 4.63 46.14 -75.63
N HIS A 9 5.12 46.81 -74.59
CA HIS A 9 6.29 46.39 -73.87
C HIS A 9 5.95 45.40 -72.75
N ALA A 10 4.72 45.31 -72.29
CA ALA A 10 4.28 44.38 -71.27
C ALA A 10 4.21 42.92 -71.80
N ARG A 11 3.98 42.68 -73.09
CA ARG A 11 3.92 41.37 -73.74
C ARG A 11 5.28 40.72 -73.98
N GLN A 12 6.35 41.49 -74.07
CA GLN A 12 7.72 40.91 -74.29
C GLN A 12 8.44 40.50 -72.98
N LEU A 13 7.90 40.90 -71.81
CA LEU A 13 8.48 40.58 -70.54
C LEU A 13 8.05 39.24 -70.02
N ILE A 14 7.03 38.57 -70.57
CA ILE A 14 6.51 37.31 -70.13
C ILE A 14 6.88 36.22 -71.15
N THR A 15 8.13 35.83 -71.19
CA THR A 15 8.56 34.65 -71.91
C THR A 15 8.02 33.42 -71.18
N PRO A 16 7.58 32.32 -71.86
CA PRO A 16 7.08 31.11 -71.24
C PRO A 16 8.07 30.49 -70.24
N THR A 17 9.35 30.73 -70.44
CA THR A 17 10.42 30.33 -69.51
C THR A 17 10.38 31.09 -68.18
N ARG A 18 10.05 32.40 -68.18
CA ARG A 18 9.91 33.19 -66.94
C ARG A 18 8.65 32.85 -66.17
N LEU A 19 7.55 32.55 -66.90
CA LEU A 19 6.32 32.03 -66.28
C LEU A 19 6.56 30.69 -65.61
N LEU A 20 7.28 29.80 -66.29
CA LEU A 20 7.65 28.49 -65.72
C LEU A 20 8.59 28.63 -64.52
N ALA A 21 9.57 29.52 -64.57
CA ALA A 21 10.49 29.81 -63.47
C ALA A 21 9.74 30.40 -62.25
N MET A 22 8.78 31.33 -62.51
CA MET A 22 7.96 31.93 -61.45
C MET A 22 7.00 30.89 -60.84
N ALA A 23 6.40 30.01 -61.64
CA ALA A 23 5.56 28.90 -61.16
C ALA A 23 6.35 27.94 -60.30
N LEU A 24 7.57 27.59 -60.72
CA LEU A 24 8.47 26.73 -59.93
C LEU A 24 8.89 27.38 -58.61
N LEU A 25 9.13 28.70 -58.63
CA LEU A 25 9.49 29.45 -57.42
C LEU A 25 8.31 29.51 -56.42
N VAL A 26 7.11 29.77 -56.92
CA VAL A 26 5.87 29.77 -56.12
C VAL A 26 5.60 28.35 -55.57
N PHE A 27 5.77 27.31 -56.40
CA PHE A 27 5.64 25.92 -55.98
C PHE A 27 6.67 25.57 -54.90
N ALA A 28 7.92 25.98 -55.07
CA ALA A 28 8.97 25.73 -54.07
C ALA A 28 8.64 26.42 -52.74
N LEU A 29 8.24 27.71 -52.78
CA LEU A 29 7.80 28.46 -51.62
C LEU A 29 6.56 27.79 -50.93
N TRP A 30 5.55 27.47 -51.70
CA TRP A 30 4.36 26.77 -51.20
C TRP A 30 4.72 25.42 -50.59
N SER A 31 5.58 24.64 -51.23
CA SER A 31 6.03 23.30 -50.79
C SER A 31 6.83 23.33 -49.49
N THR A 32 7.53 24.46 -49.19
CA THR A 32 8.22 24.63 -47.91
C THR A 32 7.29 25.04 -46.76
N GLN A 33 6.20 25.73 -47.06
CA GLN A 33 5.21 26.20 -46.09
C GLN A 33 4.08 25.22 -45.84
N SER A 34 3.78 24.36 -46.82
CA SER A 34 2.73 23.35 -46.70
C SER A 34 3.22 22.17 -45.87
N GLU A 35 2.62 21.92 -44.72
CA GLU A 35 2.91 20.83 -43.82
C GLU A 35 1.96 19.66 -44.06
N MET A 36 2.51 18.47 -44.10
CA MET A 36 1.77 17.18 -44.13
C MET A 36 2.03 16.43 -42.84
N ASP A 37 0.96 16.02 -42.18
CA ASP A 37 1.04 15.19 -41.01
C ASP A 37 1.54 13.79 -41.40
N GLN A 38 2.58 13.32 -40.71
CA GLN A 38 3.06 11.94 -40.83
C GLN A 38 2.39 11.12 -39.77
N THR A 39 1.78 10.02 -40.17
CA THR A 39 1.12 9.07 -39.26
C THR A 39 1.78 7.73 -39.31
N VAL A 40 2.02 7.14 -38.15
CA VAL A 40 2.42 5.73 -37.99
C VAL A 40 1.16 4.93 -37.72
N ARG A 41 0.92 3.91 -38.56
CA ARG A 41 -0.24 3.04 -38.42
C ARG A 41 0.13 1.78 -37.67
N SER A 42 -0.77 1.34 -36.79
CA SER A 42 -0.61 0.10 -36.03
C SER A 42 -1.96 -0.55 -35.79
N SER A 43 -1.95 -1.86 -35.61
CA SER A 43 -3.09 -2.62 -35.11
C SER A 43 -2.89 -2.93 -33.62
N GLY A 44 -3.97 -2.87 -32.88
CA GLY A 44 -3.96 -3.14 -31.45
C GLY A 44 -5.27 -3.74 -30.97
N GLN A 45 -5.35 -3.95 -29.69
CA GLN A 45 -6.55 -4.46 -29.03
C GLN A 45 -6.81 -3.71 -27.74
N VAL A 46 -8.08 -3.59 -27.39
CA VAL A 46 -8.51 -3.04 -26.11
C VAL A 46 -8.16 -4.02 -25.00
N ILE A 47 -7.42 -3.58 -24.01
CA ILE A 47 -7.11 -4.35 -22.81
C ILE A 47 -7.56 -3.59 -21.55
N ALA A 48 -7.89 -4.29 -20.48
CA ALA A 48 -8.09 -3.68 -19.19
C ALA A 48 -6.74 -3.29 -18.59
N VAL A 49 -6.62 -2.09 -18.04
CA VAL A 49 -5.38 -1.62 -17.38
C VAL A 49 -5.05 -2.48 -16.17
N ALA A 50 -6.04 -2.80 -15.37
CA ALA A 50 -5.84 -3.63 -14.18
C ALA A 50 -5.86 -5.11 -14.53
N ARG A 51 -4.83 -5.79 -14.04
CA ARG A 51 -4.74 -7.25 -14.10
C ARG A 51 -5.78 -7.86 -13.17
N ASN A 52 -6.24 -9.07 -13.51
CA ASN A 52 -7.09 -9.85 -12.62
C ASN A 52 -6.45 -9.95 -11.23
N GLN A 53 -7.24 -9.65 -10.21
CA GLN A 53 -6.82 -9.83 -8.82
C GLN A 53 -7.11 -11.26 -8.40
N ILE A 54 -6.10 -11.91 -7.84
CA ILE A 54 -6.20 -13.27 -7.34
C ILE A 54 -6.46 -13.20 -5.83
N ILE A 55 -7.55 -13.80 -5.37
CA ILE A 55 -7.84 -13.95 -3.95
C ILE A 55 -7.33 -15.32 -3.51
N GLN A 56 -6.39 -15.30 -2.57
CA GLN A 56 -5.70 -16.49 -2.05
C GLN A 56 -5.93 -16.64 -0.55
N ALA A 57 -5.89 -17.87 -0.06
CA ALA A 57 -5.88 -18.16 1.36
C ALA A 57 -4.45 -17.98 1.91
N ALA A 58 -4.22 -16.97 2.75
CA ALA A 58 -2.88 -16.70 3.29
C ALA A 58 -2.34 -17.86 4.14
N ASP A 59 -3.15 -18.37 5.07
CA ASP A 59 -2.76 -19.42 6.01
C ASP A 59 -3.44 -20.77 5.74
N GLY A 60 -4.31 -20.83 4.73
CA GLY A 60 -5.16 -21.99 4.44
C GLY A 60 -6.32 -22.16 5.43
N GLY A 61 -7.04 -23.26 5.30
CA GLY A 61 -8.18 -23.57 6.16
C GLY A 61 -9.28 -24.31 5.43
N VAL A 62 -10.37 -24.61 6.12
CA VAL A 62 -11.57 -25.24 5.56
C VAL A 62 -12.56 -24.17 5.14
N LEU A 63 -13.04 -24.20 3.91
CA LEU A 63 -14.05 -23.26 3.41
C LEU A 63 -15.38 -23.51 4.12
N THR A 64 -15.84 -22.56 4.95
CA THR A 64 -17.12 -22.67 5.65
C THR A 64 -18.26 -22.00 4.89
N GLN A 65 -18.00 -20.89 4.25
CA GLN A 65 -18.99 -20.14 3.49
C GLN A 65 -18.37 -19.52 2.24
N LEU A 66 -19.06 -19.62 1.12
CA LEU A 66 -18.80 -18.90 -0.11
C LEU A 66 -19.96 -17.93 -0.33
N LEU A 67 -19.70 -16.63 -0.36
CA LEU A 67 -20.72 -15.58 -0.33
C LEU A 67 -20.98 -14.94 -1.70
N VAL A 68 -20.24 -15.37 -2.73
CA VAL A 68 -20.33 -14.83 -4.09
C VAL A 68 -20.36 -15.96 -5.11
N SER A 69 -20.86 -15.64 -6.32
CA SER A 69 -20.94 -16.56 -7.46
C SER A 69 -20.13 -16.02 -8.63
N GLU A 70 -19.74 -16.90 -9.57
CA GLU A 70 -19.13 -16.47 -10.83
C GLU A 70 -20.03 -15.52 -11.61
N GLY A 71 -19.46 -14.48 -12.18
CA GLY A 71 -20.18 -13.41 -12.86
C GLY A 71 -20.79 -12.34 -11.96
N GLN A 72 -20.74 -12.49 -10.64
CA GLN A 72 -21.29 -11.50 -9.70
C GLN A 72 -20.36 -10.30 -9.56
N ALA A 73 -20.95 -9.08 -9.52
CA ALA A 73 -20.24 -7.86 -9.20
C ALA A 73 -20.00 -7.77 -7.69
N VAL A 74 -18.78 -7.36 -7.30
CA VAL A 74 -18.34 -7.19 -5.91
C VAL A 74 -17.72 -5.82 -5.70
N GLN A 75 -17.82 -5.30 -4.48
CA GLN A 75 -17.23 -4.01 -4.09
C GLN A 75 -15.91 -4.22 -3.37
N ALA A 76 -15.03 -3.21 -3.39
CA ALA A 76 -13.80 -3.23 -2.61
C ALA A 76 -14.10 -3.40 -1.11
N GLY A 77 -13.36 -4.29 -0.42
CA GLY A 77 -13.59 -4.65 0.97
C GLY A 77 -14.74 -5.64 1.24
N GLN A 78 -15.49 -6.04 0.21
CA GLN A 78 -16.58 -7.01 0.38
C GLN A 78 -16.03 -8.39 0.76
N VAL A 79 -16.68 -9.04 1.73
CA VAL A 79 -16.37 -10.42 2.12
C VAL A 79 -16.85 -11.37 1.02
N VAL A 80 -15.95 -12.17 0.49
CA VAL A 80 -16.23 -13.12 -0.60
C VAL A 80 -16.30 -14.57 -0.11
N ALA A 81 -15.54 -14.90 0.93
CA ALA A 81 -15.59 -16.23 1.55
C ALA A 81 -15.16 -16.18 3.01
N LYS A 82 -15.53 -17.21 3.77
CA LYS A 82 -15.08 -17.42 5.15
C LYS A 82 -14.47 -18.80 5.27
N LEU A 83 -13.33 -18.86 5.93
CA LEU A 83 -12.68 -20.09 6.34
C LEU A 83 -13.03 -20.39 7.79
N GLU A 84 -12.80 -21.63 8.22
CA GLU A 84 -12.99 -22.03 9.60
C GLU A 84 -12.07 -21.23 10.53
N SER A 85 -12.67 -20.53 11.49
CA SER A 85 -11.95 -19.63 12.42
C SER A 85 -11.90 -20.15 13.85
N THR A 86 -12.58 -21.26 14.18
CA THR A 86 -12.78 -21.75 15.56
C THR A 86 -11.47 -21.87 16.34
N ARG A 87 -10.45 -22.44 15.70
CA ARG A 87 -9.14 -22.62 16.34
C ARG A 87 -8.38 -21.29 16.51
N SER A 88 -8.45 -20.42 15.49
CA SER A 88 -7.81 -19.10 15.52
C SER A 88 -8.48 -18.18 16.53
N GLU A 89 -9.81 -18.24 16.62
CA GLU A 89 -10.61 -17.47 17.58
C GLU A 89 -10.33 -17.92 19.03
N ALA A 90 -10.29 -19.23 19.29
CA ALA A 90 -9.92 -19.75 20.60
C ALA A 90 -8.52 -19.31 21.03
N GLY A 91 -7.52 -19.37 20.12
CA GLY A 91 -6.16 -18.90 20.39
C GLY A 91 -6.07 -17.39 20.63
N PHE A 92 -6.87 -16.59 19.92
CA PHE A 92 -6.97 -15.15 20.15
C PHE A 92 -7.56 -14.85 21.54
N GLN A 93 -8.68 -15.50 21.89
CA GLN A 93 -9.34 -15.32 23.19
C GLN A 93 -8.45 -15.76 24.38
N GLU A 94 -7.68 -16.83 24.22
CA GLU A 94 -6.70 -17.30 25.22
C GLU A 94 -5.66 -16.22 25.54
N ILE A 95 -5.00 -15.68 24.51
CA ILE A 95 -3.98 -14.64 24.67
C ILE A 95 -4.59 -13.33 25.21
N GLN A 96 -5.79 -12.98 24.76
CA GLN A 96 -6.51 -11.80 25.26
C GLN A 96 -6.83 -11.93 26.76
N ALA A 97 -7.31 -13.08 27.21
CA ALA A 97 -7.57 -13.35 28.63
C ALA A 97 -6.28 -13.29 29.46
N LYS A 98 -5.19 -13.87 28.95
CA LYS A 98 -3.87 -13.80 29.60
C LYS A 98 -3.36 -12.34 29.73
N LEU A 99 -3.48 -11.56 28.68
CA LEU A 99 -3.12 -10.12 28.72
C LEU A 99 -3.93 -9.35 29.77
N THR A 100 -5.24 -9.60 29.84
CA THR A 100 -6.09 -8.97 30.85
C THR A 100 -5.65 -9.34 32.27
N ALA A 101 -5.30 -10.60 32.53
CA ALA A 101 -4.79 -11.05 33.81
C ALA A 101 -3.45 -10.37 34.17
N LEU A 102 -2.51 -10.30 33.22
CA LEU A 102 -1.21 -9.62 33.39
C LEU A 102 -1.36 -8.13 33.63
N GLN A 103 -2.27 -7.46 32.94
CA GLN A 103 -2.58 -6.03 33.13
C GLN A 103 -3.16 -5.77 34.52
N ALA A 104 -4.03 -6.65 35.03
CA ALA A 104 -4.55 -6.56 36.38
C ALA A 104 -3.41 -6.69 37.42
N ALA A 105 -2.50 -7.67 37.23
CA ALA A 105 -1.34 -7.85 38.10
C ALA A 105 -0.39 -6.64 38.04
N ARG A 106 -0.17 -6.05 36.85
CA ARG A 106 0.63 -4.82 36.69
C ARG A 106 0.04 -3.65 37.47
N MET A 107 -1.29 -3.45 37.41
CA MET A 107 -1.95 -2.37 38.18
C MET A 107 -1.72 -2.55 39.67
N ARG A 108 -1.81 -3.77 40.18
CA ARG A 108 -1.50 -4.09 41.59
C ARG A 108 -0.03 -3.80 41.92
N ALA A 109 0.91 -4.32 41.15
CA ALA A 109 2.34 -4.11 41.39
C ALA A 109 2.72 -2.63 41.31
N ARG A 110 2.09 -1.87 40.42
CA ARG A 110 2.26 -0.42 40.31
C ARG A 110 1.75 0.29 41.58
N ALA A 111 0.56 -0.05 42.05
CA ALA A 111 0.02 0.52 43.29
C ALA A 111 0.89 0.18 44.52
N GLU A 112 1.41 -1.06 44.60
CA GLU A 112 2.36 -1.47 45.64
C GLU A 112 3.68 -0.67 45.60
N SER A 113 4.20 -0.42 44.39
CA SER A 113 5.48 0.27 44.18
C SER A 113 5.39 1.80 44.35
N SER A 114 4.24 2.41 44.05
CA SER A 114 4.00 3.88 44.21
C SER A 114 3.43 4.26 45.59
N GLY A 115 2.90 3.26 46.31
CA GLY A 115 2.18 3.51 47.58
C GLY A 115 0.77 4.08 47.39
N GLU A 116 0.28 4.13 46.15
CA GLU A 116 -1.08 4.60 45.83
C GLU A 116 -2.13 3.52 46.13
N LEU A 117 -3.39 3.93 46.16
CA LEU A 117 -4.49 2.98 46.27
C LEU A 117 -4.68 2.23 44.94
N LEU A 118 -4.90 0.93 45.06
CA LEU A 118 -5.24 0.12 43.89
C LEU A 118 -6.63 0.52 43.39
N THR A 119 -6.67 1.05 42.15
CA THR A 119 -7.91 1.40 41.44
C THR A 119 -7.91 0.70 40.10
N PHE A 120 -9.07 0.13 39.73
CA PHE A 120 -9.30 -0.43 38.40
C PHE A 120 -10.30 0.46 37.66
N ASP A 121 -10.05 0.68 36.37
CA ASP A 121 -11.01 1.33 35.50
C ASP A 121 -12.29 0.45 35.37
N GLU A 122 -13.47 1.04 35.32
CA GLU A 122 -14.74 0.30 35.21
C GLU A 122 -14.82 -0.61 33.96
N LYS A 123 -14.08 -0.23 32.90
CA LYS A 123 -14.03 -0.98 31.63
C LYS A 123 -13.00 -2.09 31.61
N PHE A 124 -12.19 -2.22 32.65
CA PHE A 124 -11.00 -3.03 32.61
C PHE A 124 -11.27 -4.54 32.49
N ASP A 125 -12.30 -5.06 33.13
CA ASP A 125 -12.61 -6.51 33.16
C ASP A 125 -14.12 -6.70 33.21
N ALA A 126 -14.73 -6.98 32.07
CA ALA A 126 -16.17 -7.17 31.97
C ALA A 126 -16.73 -8.30 32.87
N ARG A 127 -15.87 -9.26 33.27
CA ARG A 127 -16.25 -10.38 34.18
C ARG A 127 -15.81 -10.16 35.61
N GLY A 128 -15.00 -9.16 35.92
CA GLY A 128 -14.53 -8.82 37.28
C GLY A 128 -13.64 -9.87 37.95
N GLN A 129 -13.37 -10.99 37.31
CA GLN A 129 -12.68 -12.13 37.94
C GLN A 129 -11.21 -11.81 38.28
N PHE A 130 -10.48 -11.24 37.33
CA PHE A 130 -9.06 -10.88 37.53
C PHE A 130 -8.90 -9.72 38.51
N LYS A 131 -9.82 -8.77 38.47
CA LYS A 131 -9.88 -7.64 39.40
C LYS A 131 -9.97 -8.12 40.85
N LEU A 132 -10.97 -8.96 41.17
CA LEU A 132 -11.21 -9.46 42.50
C LEU A 132 -9.98 -10.22 43.05
N ALA A 133 -9.37 -11.08 42.23
CA ALA A 133 -8.17 -11.82 42.63
C ALA A 133 -7.01 -10.90 42.98
N GLN A 134 -6.75 -9.86 42.18
CA GLN A 134 -5.64 -8.93 42.44
C GLN A 134 -5.93 -7.98 43.61
N GLU A 135 -7.17 -7.59 43.85
CA GLU A 135 -7.58 -6.84 45.06
C GLU A 135 -7.35 -7.65 46.33
N GLN A 136 -7.64 -8.94 46.34
CA GLN A 136 -7.39 -9.82 47.47
C GLN A 136 -5.89 -9.93 47.75
N ILE A 137 -5.07 -10.17 46.71
CA ILE A 137 -3.61 -10.23 46.86
C ILE A 137 -3.06 -8.90 47.39
N TYR A 138 -3.51 -7.78 46.86
CA TYR A 138 -3.09 -6.44 47.34
C TYR A 138 -3.43 -6.22 48.83
N LYS A 139 -4.67 -6.55 49.22
CA LYS A 139 -5.11 -6.43 50.63
C LYS A 139 -4.26 -7.28 51.55
N GLN A 140 -4.01 -8.55 51.19
CA GLN A 140 -3.23 -9.47 51.96
C GLN A 140 -1.77 -9.01 52.15
N LYS A 141 -1.10 -8.60 51.04
CA LYS A 141 0.27 -8.08 51.10
C LYS A 141 0.37 -6.82 51.94
N LYS A 142 -0.59 -5.89 51.79
CA LYS A 142 -0.62 -4.64 52.56
C LYS A 142 -0.88 -4.87 54.03
N GLN A 143 -1.77 -5.82 54.37
CA GLN A 143 -2.04 -6.19 55.74
C GLN A 143 -0.79 -6.79 56.40
N GLY A 144 -0.12 -7.76 55.74
CA GLY A 144 1.13 -8.35 56.25
C GLY A 144 2.22 -7.32 56.47
N LEU A 145 2.42 -6.37 55.50
CA LEU A 145 3.37 -5.27 55.71
C LEU A 145 3.03 -4.41 56.92
N ASN A 146 1.75 -4.08 57.12
CA ASN A 146 1.31 -3.27 58.25
C ASN A 146 1.51 -3.98 59.61
N GLU A 147 1.24 -5.29 59.69
CA GLU A 147 1.47 -6.14 60.85
C GLU A 147 2.96 -6.21 61.21
N ASP A 148 3.83 -6.45 60.21
CA ASP A 148 5.28 -6.47 60.41
C ASP A 148 5.82 -5.08 60.86
N LEU A 149 5.32 -4.00 60.24
CA LEU A 149 5.69 -2.66 60.63
C LEU A 149 5.21 -2.31 62.04
N ALA A 150 4.02 -2.76 62.48
CA ALA A 150 3.51 -2.55 63.82
C ALA A 150 4.41 -3.23 64.85
N LEU A 151 4.84 -4.48 64.60
CA LEU A 151 5.77 -5.20 65.45
C LEU A 151 7.13 -4.52 65.54
N LEU A 152 7.71 -4.09 64.41
CA LEU A 152 8.99 -3.37 64.41
C LEU A 152 8.91 -1.99 65.05
N ASN A 153 7.80 -1.28 64.89
CA ASN A 153 7.57 0.01 65.54
C ASN A 153 7.44 -0.14 67.08
N SER A 154 6.79 -1.23 67.59
CA SER A 154 6.77 -1.48 69.02
C SER A 154 8.18 -1.81 69.59
N SER A 155 9.01 -2.54 68.84
CA SER A 155 10.42 -2.75 69.17
C SER A 155 11.24 -1.47 69.17
N LEU A 156 10.97 -0.54 68.19
CA LEU A 156 11.59 0.77 68.12
C LEU A 156 11.26 1.60 69.36
N LEU A 157 10.00 1.67 69.78
CA LEU A 157 9.55 2.39 70.96
C LEU A 157 10.24 1.91 72.23
N LEU A 158 10.42 0.55 72.38
CA LEU A 158 11.17 -0.02 73.52
C LEU A 158 12.65 0.40 73.46
N SER A 159 13.29 0.43 72.31
CA SER A 159 14.68 0.85 72.17
C SER A 159 14.86 2.36 72.41
N GLU A 160 13.87 3.18 72.06
CA GLU A 160 13.84 4.62 72.36
C GLU A 160 13.75 4.87 73.90
N GLU A 161 12.89 4.11 74.58
CA GLU A 161 12.74 4.20 76.04
C GLU A 161 14.00 3.71 76.73
N GLU A 162 14.61 2.59 76.32
CA GLU A 162 15.88 2.11 76.80
C GLU A 162 17.00 3.14 76.68
N LEU A 163 17.10 3.82 75.54
CA LEU A 163 18.07 4.89 75.33
C LEU A 163 17.80 6.08 76.24
N ARG A 164 16.54 6.46 76.44
CA ARG A 164 16.13 7.55 77.26
C ARG A 164 16.55 7.29 78.75
N ILE A 165 16.32 6.09 79.26
CA ILE A 165 16.74 5.65 80.56
C ILE A 165 18.28 5.65 80.72
N SER A 166 18.99 5.06 79.71
CA SER A 166 20.44 5.03 79.67
C SER A 166 21.07 6.42 79.66
N GLN A 167 20.49 7.36 78.92
CA GLN A 167 20.92 8.75 78.91
C GLN A 167 20.73 9.46 80.30
N SER A 168 19.66 9.14 81.00
CA SER A 168 19.40 9.65 82.38
C SER A 168 20.43 9.10 83.33
N LEU A 169 20.70 7.83 83.37
CA LEU A 169 21.67 7.18 84.25
C LEU A 169 23.12 7.58 83.90
N PHE A 170 23.45 7.84 82.69
CA PHE A 170 24.75 8.35 82.26
C PHE A 170 24.96 9.77 82.81
N LYS A 171 23.93 10.65 82.76
CA LYS A 171 23.97 12.00 83.36
C LYS A 171 24.13 12.00 84.88
N SER A 172 23.59 11.01 85.60
CA SER A 172 23.80 10.84 87.03
C SER A 172 25.13 10.17 87.39
N GLY A 173 25.89 9.66 86.43
CA GLY A 173 27.15 8.99 86.65
C GLY A 173 27.03 7.52 86.96
N ASP A 174 25.85 6.90 86.86
CA ASP A 174 25.51 5.55 87.23
C ASP A 174 25.69 4.53 86.05
N LEU A 175 25.96 5.04 84.80
CA LEU A 175 26.13 4.25 83.61
C LEU A 175 27.42 4.57 82.85
N SER A 176 28.09 3.55 82.30
CA SER A 176 29.30 3.78 81.54
C SER A 176 28.99 4.30 80.10
N GLN A 177 29.95 5.01 79.52
CA GLN A 177 29.82 5.49 78.12
C GLN A 177 29.63 4.33 77.08
N ILE A 178 30.23 3.19 77.36
CA ILE A 178 30.11 2.00 76.50
C ILE A 178 28.68 1.46 76.49
N GLU A 179 27.99 1.47 77.66
CA GLU A 179 26.60 1.02 77.75
C GLU A 179 25.64 2.02 77.09
N LEU A 180 25.88 3.31 77.20
CA LEU A 180 25.14 4.31 76.48
C LEU A 180 25.28 4.13 74.95
N MET A 181 26.51 3.91 74.48
CA MET A 181 26.75 3.63 73.06
C MET A 181 26.06 2.34 72.58
N LYS A 182 25.92 1.33 73.44
CA LYS A 182 25.19 0.09 73.14
C LYS A 182 23.70 0.38 72.95
N SER A 183 23.07 1.15 73.79
CA SER A 183 21.65 1.52 73.65
C SER A 183 21.41 2.39 72.40
N GLN A 184 22.35 3.31 72.06
CA GLN A 184 22.31 4.05 70.82
C GLN A 184 22.37 3.14 69.59
N ARG A 185 23.29 2.17 69.59
CA ARG A 185 23.39 1.21 68.50
C ARG A 185 22.11 0.38 68.35
N GLN A 186 21.50 -0.09 69.48
CA GLN A 186 20.25 -0.80 69.47
C GLN A 186 19.11 -0.03 68.81
N LEU A 187 19.01 1.28 69.13
CA LEU A 187 18.06 2.15 68.48
C LEU A 187 18.27 2.25 66.95
N HIS A 188 19.52 2.48 66.52
CA HIS A 188 19.85 2.51 65.08
C HIS A 188 19.57 1.22 64.36
N GLU A 189 19.83 0.08 65.03
CA GLU A 189 19.50 -1.25 64.48
C GLU A 189 17.97 -1.43 64.29
N SER A 190 17.17 -0.98 65.28
CA SER A 190 15.71 -1.04 65.18
C SER A 190 15.15 -0.16 64.07
N GLN A 191 15.68 1.07 63.90
CA GLN A 191 15.37 1.97 62.78
C GLN A 191 15.76 1.35 61.44
N GLY A 192 16.97 0.78 61.38
CA GLY A 192 17.47 0.13 60.17
C GLY A 192 16.60 -1.03 59.71
N ARG A 193 16.05 -1.84 60.64
CA ARG A 193 15.14 -2.98 60.31
C ARG A 193 13.86 -2.48 59.64
N ILE A 194 13.26 -1.37 60.13
CA ILE A 194 12.06 -0.77 59.51
C ILE A 194 12.34 -0.31 58.11
N LEU A 195 13.47 0.41 57.92
CA LEU A 195 13.87 0.89 56.59
C LEU A 195 14.13 -0.27 55.62
N THR A 196 14.80 -1.31 56.09
CA THR A 196 15.09 -2.53 55.32
C THR A 196 13.80 -3.23 54.85
N LEU A 197 12.82 -3.37 55.77
CA LEU A 197 11.52 -3.99 55.42
C LEU A 197 10.78 -3.17 54.38
N LYS A 198 10.68 -1.84 54.56
CA LYS A 198 10.03 -0.95 53.58
C LYS A 198 10.72 -0.97 52.23
N ASN A 199 12.05 -0.87 52.20
CA ASN A 199 12.81 -0.92 50.95
C ASN A 199 12.68 -2.23 50.24
N LYS A 200 12.68 -3.36 50.98
CA LYS A 200 12.47 -4.72 50.42
C LYS A 200 11.08 -4.80 49.76
N TYR A 201 10.04 -4.39 50.43
CA TYR A 201 8.67 -4.40 49.87
C TYR A 201 8.57 -3.59 48.60
N LEU A 202 9.12 -2.37 48.56
CA LEU A 202 9.14 -1.53 47.34
C LEU A 202 9.99 -2.12 46.24
N GLN A 203 11.13 -2.72 46.56
CA GLN A 203 12.02 -3.37 45.61
C GLN A 203 11.33 -4.59 44.96
N ASP A 204 10.71 -5.45 45.78
CA ASP A 204 9.99 -6.61 45.29
C ASP A 204 8.84 -6.23 44.35
N ALA A 205 8.06 -5.19 44.74
CA ALA A 205 6.99 -4.64 43.89
C ALA A 205 7.50 -4.05 42.57
N LYS A 206 8.65 -3.35 42.58
CA LYS A 206 9.26 -2.82 41.34
C LYS A 206 9.80 -3.91 40.44
N LEU A 207 10.45 -4.93 40.99
CA LEU A 207 10.95 -6.06 40.21
C LEU A 207 9.78 -6.84 39.57
N GLU A 208 8.70 -7.05 40.33
CA GLU A 208 7.49 -7.68 39.81
C GLU A 208 6.86 -6.82 38.70
N LEU A 209 6.82 -5.50 38.84
CA LEU A 209 6.29 -4.57 37.84
C LEU A 209 7.07 -4.69 36.51
N VAL A 210 8.41 -4.62 36.57
CA VAL A 210 9.27 -4.75 35.37
C VAL A 210 9.03 -6.08 34.65
N ARG A 211 9.00 -7.18 35.42
CA ARG A 211 8.72 -8.51 34.86
C ARG A 211 7.35 -8.57 34.16
N LEU A 212 6.32 -8.01 34.80
CA LEU A 212 4.96 -8.00 34.22
C LEU A 212 4.90 -7.13 32.97
N GLU A 213 5.63 -6.02 32.90
CA GLU A 213 5.71 -5.18 31.70
C GLU A 213 6.38 -5.91 30.54
N GLU A 214 7.44 -6.67 30.78
CA GLU A 214 8.08 -7.53 29.78
C GLU A 214 7.12 -8.62 29.27
N GLU A 215 6.43 -9.29 30.19
CA GLU A 215 5.46 -10.33 29.84
C GLU A 215 4.27 -9.77 29.06
N ILE A 216 3.76 -8.58 29.40
CA ILE A 216 2.70 -7.89 28.67
C ILE A 216 3.17 -7.55 27.26
N SER A 217 4.37 -6.98 27.12
CA SER A 217 4.93 -6.64 25.81
C SER A 217 5.03 -7.89 24.92
N SER A 218 5.58 -8.99 25.42
CA SER A 218 5.69 -10.25 24.69
C SER A 218 4.32 -10.81 24.28
N ASN A 219 3.34 -10.82 25.20
CA ASN A 219 2.01 -11.34 24.88
C ASN A 219 1.20 -10.37 23.96
N GLN A 220 1.51 -9.08 23.94
CA GLN A 220 0.92 -8.15 22.98
C GLN A 220 1.30 -8.47 21.53
N PHE A 221 2.57 -8.83 21.28
CA PHE A 221 2.99 -9.31 19.96
C PHE A 221 2.26 -10.59 19.55
N LYS A 222 2.11 -11.53 20.49
CA LYS A 222 1.36 -12.77 20.25
C LYS A 222 -0.12 -12.50 19.97
N LEU A 223 -0.72 -11.51 20.64
CA LEU A 223 -2.11 -11.13 20.37
C LEU A 223 -2.26 -10.61 18.94
N ASN A 224 -1.35 -9.74 18.51
CA ASN A 224 -1.37 -9.18 17.14
C ASN A 224 -1.21 -10.30 16.10
N GLU A 225 -0.32 -11.26 16.33
CA GLU A 225 -0.16 -12.47 15.49
C GLU A 225 -1.48 -13.25 15.39
N ARG A 226 -2.12 -13.57 16.55
CA ARG A 226 -3.39 -14.30 16.58
C ARG A 226 -4.53 -13.53 15.93
N GLN A 227 -4.56 -12.21 16.08
CA GLN A 227 -5.51 -11.35 15.41
C GLN A 227 -5.34 -11.39 13.88
N SER A 228 -4.10 -11.39 13.40
CA SER A 228 -3.79 -11.51 11.96
C SER A 228 -4.30 -12.84 11.40
N LEU A 229 -4.00 -13.95 12.09
CA LEU A 229 -4.50 -15.27 11.69
C LEU A 229 -6.04 -15.33 11.66
N LEU A 230 -6.68 -14.70 12.64
CA LEU A 230 -8.15 -14.61 12.67
C LEU A 230 -8.68 -13.76 11.51
N ASN A 231 -8.03 -12.64 11.19
CA ASN A 231 -8.41 -11.79 10.05
C ASN A 231 -8.25 -12.52 8.72
N HIS A 232 -7.24 -13.37 8.56
CA HIS A 232 -7.00 -14.16 7.35
C HIS A 232 -8.07 -15.24 7.12
N SER A 233 -8.89 -15.57 8.13
CA SER A 233 -10.03 -16.49 7.94
C SER A 233 -11.19 -15.85 7.19
N VAL A 234 -11.22 -14.52 7.06
CA VAL A 234 -12.23 -13.78 6.32
C VAL A 234 -11.59 -13.24 5.03
N LEU A 235 -11.94 -13.83 3.90
CA LEU A 235 -11.41 -13.42 2.59
C LEU A 235 -12.22 -12.28 2.02
N THR A 236 -11.57 -11.16 1.74
CA THR A 236 -12.19 -9.95 1.16
C THR A 236 -11.55 -9.61 -0.18
N THR A 237 -12.28 -8.93 -1.05
CA THR A 237 -11.73 -8.40 -2.30
C THR A 237 -11.08 -7.03 -2.07
N PRO A 238 -9.83 -6.79 -2.55
CA PRO A 238 -9.17 -5.50 -2.43
C PRO A 238 -9.70 -4.45 -3.42
N VAL A 239 -10.41 -4.88 -4.48
CA VAL A 239 -10.89 -4.01 -5.56
C VAL A 239 -12.35 -4.31 -5.90
N ALA A 240 -13.06 -3.30 -6.42
CA ALA A 240 -14.37 -3.51 -7.04
C ALA A 240 -14.19 -4.19 -8.41
N GLY A 241 -15.04 -5.19 -8.69
CA GLY A 241 -14.89 -5.96 -9.92
C GLY A 241 -15.96 -7.01 -10.12
N ILE A 242 -15.75 -7.89 -11.10
CA ILE A 242 -16.61 -9.03 -11.39
C ILE A 242 -15.84 -10.31 -11.09
N VAL A 243 -16.45 -11.23 -10.36
CA VAL A 243 -15.88 -12.56 -10.09
C VAL A 243 -15.78 -13.33 -11.40
N LYS A 244 -14.57 -13.61 -11.85
CA LYS A 244 -14.32 -14.24 -13.15
C LYS A 244 -14.37 -15.76 -13.08
N VAL A 245 -13.68 -16.33 -12.09
CA VAL A 245 -13.54 -17.78 -11.87
C VAL A 245 -13.42 -18.05 -10.40
N ILE A 246 -14.07 -19.09 -9.93
CA ILE A 246 -13.95 -19.65 -8.57
C ILE A 246 -13.29 -21.03 -8.70
N ARG A 247 -12.07 -21.20 -8.14
CA ARG A 247 -11.33 -22.46 -8.20
C ARG A 247 -11.87 -23.51 -7.26
N ILE A 248 -12.26 -23.07 -6.05
CA ILE A 248 -12.78 -23.95 -5.01
C ILE A 248 -14.17 -23.45 -4.61
N ASN A 249 -15.18 -24.16 -5.06
CA ASN A 249 -16.60 -23.81 -4.86
C ASN A 249 -17.32 -24.74 -3.86
N THR A 250 -16.63 -25.75 -3.34
CA THR A 250 -17.22 -26.75 -2.44
C THR A 250 -17.04 -26.32 -0.99
N VAL A 251 -18.14 -26.06 -0.28
CA VAL A 251 -18.13 -25.86 1.17
C VAL A 251 -17.61 -27.14 1.85
N GLY A 252 -16.71 -27.00 2.81
CA GLY A 252 -15.93 -28.11 3.40
C GLY A 252 -14.65 -28.42 2.65
N GLY A 253 -14.37 -27.77 1.53
CA GLY A 253 -13.11 -27.88 0.80
C GLY A 253 -11.93 -27.34 1.62
N VAL A 254 -10.78 -27.99 1.54
CA VAL A 254 -9.57 -27.60 2.25
C VAL A 254 -8.68 -26.78 1.33
N LEU A 255 -8.35 -25.55 1.73
CA LEU A 255 -7.36 -24.69 1.09
C LEU A 255 -6.03 -24.82 1.84
N ARG A 256 -4.94 -24.90 1.09
CA ARG A 256 -3.59 -24.77 1.63
C ARG A 256 -3.18 -23.30 1.66
N ALA A 257 -2.17 -22.98 2.43
CA ALA A 257 -1.57 -21.64 2.39
C ALA A 257 -1.07 -21.32 0.97
N GLY A 258 -1.52 -20.18 0.41
CA GLY A 258 -1.24 -19.74 -0.94
C GLY A 258 -2.18 -20.28 -2.03
N ASP A 259 -3.13 -21.15 -1.72
CA ASP A 259 -4.09 -21.65 -2.71
C ASP A 259 -5.00 -20.52 -3.21
N GLU A 260 -5.20 -20.48 -4.52
CA GLU A 260 -6.09 -19.54 -5.20
C GLU A 260 -7.55 -19.98 -4.99
N LEU A 261 -8.35 -19.12 -4.37
CA LEU A 261 -9.80 -19.32 -4.23
C LEU A 261 -10.54 -18.83 -5.46
N MET A 262 -10.29 -17.59 -5.88
CA MET A 262 -10.99 -16.98 -7.02
C MET A 262 -10.16 -15.87 -7.67
N GLN A 263 -10.60 -15.49 -8.89
CA GLN A 263 -10.07 -14.35 -9.64
C GLN A 263 -11.16 -13.31 -9.82
N ILE A 264 -10.81 -12.05 -9.58
CA ILE A 264 -11.69 -10.89 -9.76
C ILE A 264 -11.13 -10.01 -10.87
N SER A 265 -11.96 -9.69 -11.86
CA SER A 265 -11.64 -8.72 -12.91
C SER A 265 -12.11 -7.34 -12.47
N PRO A 266 -11.20 -6.38 -12.23
CA PRO A 266 -11.58 -5.03 -11.80
C PRO A 266 -12.44 -4.31 -12.84
N THR A 267 -13.50 -3.62 -12.40
CA THR A 267 -14.39 -2.84 -13.27
C THR A 267 -14.00 -1.37 -13.38
N GLU A 268 -13.32 -0.83 -12.37
CA GLU A 268 -12.91 0.59 -12.36
C GLU A 268 -11.59 0.86 -13.09
N SER A 269 -10.95 -0.17 -13.61
CA SER A 269 -9.75 0.00 -14.40
C SER A 269 -10.08 0.62 -15.75
N GLY A 270 -9.52 1.78 -16.02
CA GLY A 270 -9.55 2.38 -17.35
C GLY A 270 -9.16 1.35 -18.41
N GLN A 271 -9.71 1.51 -19.60
CA GLN A 271 -9.32 0.68 -20.74
C GLN A 271 -8.21 1.39 -21.50
N VAL A 272 -7.21 0.65 -21.90
CA VAL A 272 -6.15 1.14 -22.78
C VAL A 272 -6.10 0.26 -24.03
N ILE A 273 -5.60 0.82 -25.12
CA ILE A 273 -5.37 0.05 -26.32
C ILE A 273 -3.90 -0.30 -26.37
N GLU A 274 -3.64 -1.59 -26.35
CA GLU A 274 -2.29 -2.11 -26.55
C GLU A 274 -2.08 -2.41 -28.04
N ALA A 275 -0.99 -1.89 -28.61
CA ALA A 275 -0.69 -2.07 -30.02
C ALA A 275 0.78 -2.44 -30.26
N LYS A 276 1.04 -3.02 -31.43
CA LYS A 276 2.35 -3.53 -31.86
C LYS A 276 2.94 -2.61 -32.91
N ILE A 277 4.10 -2.02 -32.64
CA ILE A 277 4.81 -1.11 -33.54
C ILE A 277 6.04 -1.80 -34.13
N ASN A 278 6.24 -1.61 -35.44
CA ASN A 278 7.44 -2.08 -36.09
C ASN A 278 8.69 -1.36 -35.54
N PRO A 279 9.81 -2.04 -35.31
CA PRO A 279 11.05 -1.42 -34.86
C PRO A 279 11.57 -0.31 -35.76
N SER A 280 11.24 -0.30 -37.06
CA SER A 280 11.59 0.78 -37.99
C SER A 280 10.95 2.12 -37.65
N ASP A 281 9.80 2.12 -36.97
CA ASP A 281 8.97 3.31 -36.76
C ASP A 281 9.10 3.88 -35.35
N ILE A 282 9.78 3.14 -34.44
CA ILE A 282 9.92 3.52 -33.04
C ILE A 282 10.64 4.87 -32.84
N GLY A 283 11.59 5.21 -33.71
CA GLY A 283 12.36 6.46 -33.63
C GLY A 283 11.51 7.73 -33.81
N GLU A 284 10.30 7.60 -34.35
CA GLU A 284 9.38 8.73 -34.57
C GLU A 284 8.35 8.85 -33.44
N LEU A 285 8.27 7.88 -32.51
CA LEU A 285 7.28 7.84 -31.45
C LEU A 285 7.82 8.45 -30.15
N LYS A 286 6.96 9.21 -29.48
CA LYS A 286 7.20 9.76 -28.14
C LYS A 286 5.94 9.65 -27.30
N VAL A 287 6.11 9.43 -26.01
CA VAL A 287 5.00 9.49 -25.05
C VAL A 287 4.32 10.84 -25.12
N GLY A 288 3.00 10.86 -25.11
CA GLY A 288 2.18 12.07 -25.19
C GLY A 288 1.69 12.41 -26.62
N LEU A 289 2.10 11.66 -27.65
CA LEU A 289 1.61 11.90 -29.01
C LEU A 289 0.11 11.60 -29.13
N PRO A 290 -0.65 12.43 -29.87
CA PRO A 290 -2.05 12.20 -30.13
C PRO A 290 -2.26 11.02 -31.08
N VAL A 291 -3.23 10.18 -30.75
CA VAL A 291 -3.57 8.97 -31.48
C VAL A 291 -5.05 9.00 -31.84
N SER A 292 -5.36 8.76 -33.12
CA SER A 292 -6.72 8.52 -33.58
C SER A 292 -6.98 7.02 -33.65
N ILE A 293 -8.05 6.59 -32.98
CA ILE A 293 -8.37 5.19 -32.74
C ILE A 293 -9.63 4.85 -33.52
N LYS A 294 -9.56 3.84 -34.35
CA LYS A 294 -10.68 3.26 -35.09
C LYS A 294 -10.91 1.85 -34.58
N LEU A 295 -12.06 1.62 -33.96
CA LEU A 295 -12.45 0.29 -33.48
C LEU A 295 -13.02 -0.51 -34.66
N ASP A 296 -12.52 -1.73 -34.86
CA ASP A 296 -12.98 -2.58 -35.98
C ASP A 296 -14.42 -3.08 -35.78
N ALA A 297 -14.89 -3.13 -34.53
CA ALA A 297 -16.27 -3.49 -34.19
C ALA A 297 -17.31 -2.40 -34.53
N PHE A 298 -16.87 -1.16 -34.78
CA PHE A 298 -17.75 -0.02 -35.08
C PHE A 298 -17.28 0.65 -36.37
N ASP A 299 -18.21 0.82 -37.30
CA ASP A 299 -17.90 1.56 -38.54
C ASP A 299 -17.56 3.02 -38.23
N PHE A 300 -16.28 3.38 -38.43
CA PHE A 300 -15.76 4.73 -38.12
C PHE A 300 -16.45 5.83 -38.95
N SER A 301 -17.07 5.51 -40.10
CA SER A 301 -17.81 6.49 -40.91
C SER A 301 -19.13 6.88 -40.25
N VAL A 302 -19.70 5.99 -39.45
CA VAL A 302 -20.98 6.19 -38.72
C VAL A 302 -20.75 6.64 -37.30
N TYR A 303 -19.82 5.99 -36.61
CA TYR A 303 -19.59 6.16 -35.17
C TYR A 303 -18.46 7.14 -34.84
N GLY A 304 -17.63 7.52 -35.85
CA GLY A 304 -16.49 8.41 -35.66
C GLY A 304 -15.23 7.67 -35.16
N MET A 305 -14.20 8.42 -34.83
CA MET A 305 -12.94 7.95 -34.28
C MET A 305 -12.82 8.39 -32.84
N LEU A 306 -12.24 7.53 -31.99
CA LEU A 306 -11.88 7.89 -30.63
C LEU A 306 -10.50 8.58 -30.64
N ASN A 307 -10.29 9.52 -29.75
CA ASN A 307 -9.01 10.16 -29.54
C ASN A 307 -8.36 9.61 -28.28
N GLY A 308 -7.06 9.45 -28.32
CA GLY A 308 -6.25 9.03 -27.18
C GLY A 308 -4.86 9.61 -27.26
N ASN A 309 -4.09 9.39 -26.22
CA ASN A 309 -2.70 9.79 -26.13
C ASN A 309 -1.82 8.56 -25.88
N LEU A 310 -0.65 8.52 -26.52
CA LEU A 310 0.35 7.49 -26.31
C LEU A 310 0.89 7.61 -24.87
N SER A 311 0.52 6.69 -23.99
CA SER A 311 0.87 6.72 -22.57
C SER A 311 2.15 5.97 -22.24
N HIS A 312 2.42 4.87 -22.97
CA HIS A 312 3.60 4.02 -22.69
C HIS A 312 4.18 3.42 -23.97
N ILE A 313 5.51 3.29 -23.98
CA ILE A 313 6.29 2.58 -25.00
C ILE A 313 7.19 1.59 -24.26
N SER A 314 7.19 0.30 -24.67
CA SER A 314 8.08 -0.69 -24.05
C SER A 314 9.55 -0.31 -24.24
N SER A 315 10.37 -0.56 -23.24
CA SER A 315 11.82 -0.26 -23.27
C SER A 315 12.59 -1.18 -24.18
N ASP A 316 12.02 -2.36 -24.48
CA ASP A 316 12.66 -3.40 -25.28
C ASP A 316 11.66 -4.01 -26.26
N THR A 317 12.18 -4.69 -27.27
CA THR A 317 11.39 -5.42 -28.26
C THR A 317 10.88 -6.72 -27.70
N LEU A 318 9.68 -7.08 -28.12
CA LEU A 318 9.06 -8.39 -27.87
C LEU A 318 9.05 -9.20 -29.15
N THR A 319 9.23 -10.51 -29.04
CA THR A 319 9.22 -11.42 -30.18
C THR A 319 8.04 -12.36 -30.04
N GLU A 320 7.26 -12.49 -31.10
CA GLU A 320 6.10 -13.38 -31.16
C GLU A 320 6.22 -14.28 -32.39
N SER A 321 5.82 -15.53 -32.24
CA SER A 321 5.75 -16.47 -33.38
C SER A 321 4.51 -16.17 -34.19
N GLY A 322 4.68 -15.69 -35.41
CA GLY A 322 3.59 -15.51 -36.38
C GLY A 322 3.01 -16.83 -36.85
N ALA A 323 1.84 -16.79 -37.51
CA ALA A 323 1.10 -17.95 -38.01
C ALA A 323 1.91 -18.88 -38.95
N ASN A 324 2.96 -18.35 -39.56
CA ASN A 324 3.85 -19.08 -40.49
C ASN A 324 5.18 -19.53 -39.85
N GLY A 325 5.29 -19.51 -38.50
CA GLY A 325 6.54 -19.82 -37.79
C GLY A 325 7.64 -18.74 -37.91
N SER A 326 7.35 -17.58 -38.52
CA SER A 326 8.28 -16.46 -38.56
C SER A 326 8.26 -15.72 -37.25
N LEU A 327 9.44 -15.41 -36.67
CA LEU A 327 9.57 -14.57 -35.49
C LEU A 327 9.38 -13.11 -35.89
N GLN A 328 8.33 -12.48 -35.39
CA GLN A 328 8.08 -11.06 -35.58
C GLN A 328 8.48 -10.30 -34.30
N THR A 329 9.37 -9.34 -34.48
CA THR A 329 9.85 -8.48 -33.39
C THR A 329 9.10 -7.14 -33.46
N TYR A 330 8.57 -6.70 -32.34
CA TYR A 330 7.79 -5.45 -32.24
C TYR A 330 8.02 -4.75 -30.91
N TYR A 331 7.76 -3.45 -30.88
CA TYR A 331 7.61 -2.69 -29.65
C TYR A 331 6.14 -2.65 -29.25
N ARG A 332 5.86 -2.84 -27.96
CA ARG A 332 4.52 -2.69 -27.39
C ARG A 332 4.30 -1.26 -26.97
N ILE A 333 3.19 -0.70 -27.43
CA ILE A 333 2.74 0.62 -26.98
C ILE A 333 1.39 0.51 -26.30
N GLN A 334 1.10 1.47 -25.40
CA GLN A 334 -0.21 1.62 -24.77
C GLN A 334 -0.73 3.03 -25.02
N VAL A 335 -1.98 3.10 -25.43
CA VAL A 335 -2.69 4.33 -25.74
C VAL A 335 -3.84 4.48 -24.76
N GLU A 336 -3.83 5.54 -23.99
CA GLU A 336 -4.90 5.91 -23.07
C GLU A 336 -5.97 6.70 -23.80
N LEU A 337 -7.23 6.37 -23.55
CA LEU A 337 -8.38 7.06 -24.15
C LEU A 337 -8.53 8.45 -23.53
N ALA A 338 -8.76 9.45 -24.35
CA ALA A 338 -9.02 10.80 -23.86
C ALA A 338 -10.34 10.85 -23.04
N PRO A 339 -10.41 11.66 -21.97
CA PRO A 339 -11.55 11.71 -21.06
C PRO A 339 -12.87 12.15 -21.71
N MET A 340 -12.83 12.77 -22.89
CA MET A 340 -14.02 13.16 -23.63
C MET A 340 -14.19 12.31 -24.89
N PRO A 341 -15.24 11.51 -24.97
CA PRO A 341 -15.60 10.86 -26.22
C PRO A 341 -16.00 11.93 -27.25
N VAL A 342 -15.35 11.95 -28.39
CA VAL A 342 -15.67 12.89 -29.48
C VAL A 342 -17.03 12.56 -30.11
N SER A 343 -17.61 11.42 -29.83
CA SER A 343 -18.90 10.98 -30.37
C SER A 343 -19.81 10.54 -29.23
N ASP A 344 -20.99 11.16 -29.12
CA ASP A 344 -22.07 10.73 -28.23
C ASP A 344 -22.60 9.33 -28.51
N ARG A 345 -22.07 8.66 -29.53
CA ARG A 345 -22.54 7.37 -30.03
C ARG A 345 -21.77 6.16 -29.46
N ILE A 346 -20.53 6.35 -28.96
CA ILE A 346 -19.74 5.30 -28.30
C ILE A 346 -19.47 5.71 -26.87
N LYS A 347 -19.99 4.94 -25.91
CA LYS A 347 -19.71 5.15 -24.49
C LYS A 347 -18.51 4.31 -24.06
N PRO A 348 -17.73 4.71 -23.06
CA PRO A 348 -16.65 3.88 -22.49
C PRO A 348 -17.11 2.49 -22.05
N THR A 349 -18.38 2.35 -21.67
CA THR A 349 -19.02 1.07 -21.30
C THR A 349 -19.21 0.09 -22.46
N ASP A 350 -19.20 0.58 -23.70
CA ASP A 350 -19.39 -0.25 -24.90
C ASP A 350 -18.07 -0.90 -25.36
N LEU A 351 -16.95 -0.40 -24.84
CA LEU A 351 -15.63 -0.99 -25.09
C LEU A 351 -15.49 -2.26 -24.27
N LYS A 352 -15.19 -3.35 -24.95
CA LYS A 352 -14.96 -4.64 -24.28
C LYS A 352 -13.49 -5.06 -24.49
N PRO A 353 -12.80 -5.57 -23.46
CA PRO A 353 -11.48 -6.16 -23.63
C PRO A 353 -11.49 -7.24 -24.73
N GLY A 354 -10.47 -7.21 -25.59
CA GLY A 354 -10.37 -8.10 -26.75
C GLY A 354 -10.88 -7.51 -28.07
N MET A 355 -11.54 -6.34 -28.07
CA MET A 355 -11.89 -5.65 -29.32
C MET A 355 -10.63 -5.18 -30.02
N THR A 356 -10.55 -5.43 -31.35
CA THR A 356 -9.45 -4.96 -32.19
C THR A 356 -9.67 -3.50 -32.61
N ALA A 357 -8.55 -2.79 -32.78
CA ALA A 357 -8.54 -1.40 -33.18
C ALA A 357 -7.38 -1.10 -34.12
N SER A 358 -7.62 -0.20 -35.07
CA SER A 358 -6.58 0.40 -35.89
C SER A 358 -6.21 1.78 -35.33
N LEU A 359 -4.92 2.02 -35.17
CA LEU A 359 -4.36 3.23 -34.56
C LEU A 359 -3.62 4.06 -35.60
N ASP A 360 -3.94 5.33 -35.70
CA ASP A 360 -3.21 6.33 -36.49
C ASP A 360 -2.51 7.29 -35.52
N ILE A 361 -1.21 7.10 -35.28
CA ILE A 361 -0.40 7.90 -34.37
C ILE A 361 0.18 9.08 -35.15
N ARG A 362 -0.16 10.32 -34.76
CA ARG A 362 0.40 11.52 -35.40
C ARG A 362 1.78 11.80 -34.82
N THR A 363 2.81 11.75 -35.67
CA THR A 363 4.20 11.90 -35.23
C THR A 363 4.69 13.33 -35.44
N ARG A 364 5.09 13.67 -36.63
CA ARG A 364 5.62 15.01 -37.00
C ARG A 364 4.95 15.51 -38.25
N SER A 365 4.79 16.83 -38.35
CA SER A 365 4.53 17.48 -39.62
C SER A 365 5.83 17.59 -40.40
N ARG A 366 5.79 17.27 -41.68
CA ARG A 366 6.89 17.54 -42.63
C ARG A 366 6.41 18.37 -43.78
N SER A 367 7.28 19.27 -44.25
CA SER A 367 6.94 20.05 -45.46
C SER A 367 6.93 19.15 -46.70
N VAL A 368 6.06 19.48 -47.65
CA VAL A 368 5.97 18.80 -48.95
C VAL A 368 7.34 18.76 -49.62
N TRP A 369 8.14 19.80 -49.48
CA TRP A 369 9.52 19.85 -49.97
C TRP A 369 10.42 18.78 -49.40
N GLN A 370 10.37 18.55 -48.09
CA GLN A 370 11.14 17.48 -47.42
C GLN A 370 10.72 16.10 -47.90
N TYR A 371 9.44 15.91 -48.17
CA TYR A 371 8.93 14.65 -48.69
C TYR A 371 9.44 14.36 -50.10
N LEU A 372 9.40 15.37 -51.01
CA LEU A 372 9.87 15.23 -52.40
C LEU A 372 11.41 15.12 -52.51
N SER A 373 12.14 15.79 -51.60
CA SER A 373 13.61 15.77 -51.62
C SER A 373 14.23 14.51 -51.00
N LYS A 374 13.50 13.77 -50.12
CA LYS A 374 13.99 12.58 -49.43
C LYS A 374 14.50 11.47 -50.35
N PRO A 375 13.82 11.03 -51.45
CA PRO A 375 14.34 10.01 -52.36
C PRO A 375 15.60 10.51 -53.08
N ILE A 376 15.68 11.79 -53.42
CA ILE A 376 16.84 12.39 -54.06
C ILE A 376 18.05 12.39 -53.13
N GLN A 377 17.85 12.85 -51.86
CA GLN A 377 18.90 12.81 -50.83
C GLN A 377 19.38 11.36 -50.55
N LYS A 378 18.46 10.40 -50.51
CA LYS A 378 18.77 8.98 -50.24
C LYS A 378 19.56 8.38 -51.41
N ALA A 379 19.27 8.76 -52.67
CA ALA A 379 20.04 8.30 -53.84
C ALA A 379 21.46 8.91 -53.82
N PHE A 380 21.61 10.16 -53.46
CA PHE A 380 22.93 10.83 -53.39
C PHE A 380 23.77 10.32 -52.20
N SER A 381 23.14 10.06 -51.04
CA SER A 381 23.87 9.52 -49.87
C SER A 381 24.27 8.08 -50.05
N GLY A 382 23.50 7.28 -50.79
CA GLY A 382 23.84 5.90 -51.17
C GLY A 382 24.97 5.80 -52.21
N ALA A 383 25.03 6.74 -53.15
CA ALA A 383 26.06 6.77 -54.20
C ALA A 383 27.43 7.25 -53.70
N LEU A 384 27.49 7.97 -52.56
CA LEU A 384 28.74 8.47 -51.96
C LEU A 384 29.35 7.55 -50.92
N HIS A 385 28.70 6.43 -50.57
CA HIS A 385 29.18 5.41 -49.63
C HIS A 385 29.22 4.03 -50.31
N GLU A 386 29.92 3.93 -51.42
CA GLU A 386 30.37 2.65 -51.92
C GLU A 386 31.60 2.18 -51.12
N ARG A 387 31.37 1.06 -50.40
CA ARG A 387 32.41 0.21 -49.92
C ARG A 387 32.39 -1.08 -50.67
#